data_3909f54beda84f302933308e85bbf8a2
#
_entry.id   3909f54beda84f302933308e85bbf8a2
#
_cell.length_a   1.000
_cell.length_b   1.000
_cell.length_c   1.000
_cell.angle_alpha   90.00
_cell.angle_beta   90.00
_cell.angle_gamma   90.00
#
_symmetry.space_group_name_H-M   'P 1'
#
loop_
_entity.id
_entity.type
_entity.pdbx_description
1 polymer ?
#
loop_
_entity_poly.entity_id
_entity_poly.type
_entity_poly.pdbx_seq_one_letter_code
_entity_poly.pdbx_strand_id
1 'polypeptide(L)'
;MGFQEMTYKYFFGSDNRSIPYLNTLIENYDSIKVVTTEPRNTGRGRKILNNPVEDYCRSNNLECTYFSNTKYYDDMDFGICVSFGSIFSNDFLIKHPSIFNIHLSILPNLVGPSPVETTILNGDTLFGYTIFKIINEVDKGPILFTNQIDIVNNYSSNVYQELSDDFKINFNSIDFNSSLKDQ
;
A
#
# COMPACT_ATOMS: atom_id res chain seq x y z
N MET A 1 -13.00 6.10 34.75
CA MET A 1 -13.02 6.58 33.35
C MET A 1 -11.79 5.99 32.67
N GLY A 2 -11.98 4.93 31.87
CA GLY A 2 -10.89 4.36 31.10
C GLY A 2 -10.51 5.34 30.00
N PHE A 3 -9.25 5.71 29.91
CA PHE A 3 -8.73 6.40 28.74
C PHE A 3 -8.82 5.41 27.59
N GLN A 4 -9.65 5.71 26.59
CA GLN A 4 -9.65 4.98 25.33
C GLN A 4 -8.33 5.37 24.65
N GLU A 5 -7.39 4.42 24.53
CA GLU A 5 -6.15 4.66 23.79
C GLU A 5 -6.53 5.04 22.36
N MET A 6 -6.00 6.19 21.89
CA MET A 6 -6.22 6.61 20.52
C MET A 6 -5.44 5.68 19.59
N THR A 7 -6.15 5.02 18.68
CA THR A 7 -5.53 4.21 17.63
C THR A 7 -5.49 4.98 16.33
N TYR A 8 -4.48 4.67 15.50
CA TYR A 8 -4.23 5.34 14.23
C TYR A 8 -4.22 4.35 13.07
N LYS A 9 -4.58 4.83 11.89
CA LYS A 9 -4.34 4.11 10.65
C LYS A 9 -2.92 4.41 10.19
N TYR A 10 -2.24 3.38 9.70
CA TYR A 10 -0.87 3.50 9.22
C TYR A 10 -0.82 3.29 7.70
N PHE A 11 -0.02 4.08 7.03
CA PHE A 11 0.25 3.92 5.62
C PHE A 11 1.73 3.59 5.41
N PHE A 12 2.00 2.54 4.64
CA PHE A 12 3.34 2.09 4.28
C PHE A 12 3.53 2.24 2.76
N GLY A 13 4.37 3.17 2.33
CA GLY A 13 4.65 3.44 0.92
C GLY A 13 6.00 4.11 0.72
N SER A 14 6.58 3.99 -0.49
CA SER A 14 7.89 4.58 -0.76
C SER A 14 8.09 5.13 -2.18
N ASP A 15 7.15 4.97 -3.08
CA ASP A 15 7.27 5.51 -4.43
C ASP A 15 6.02 6.32 -4.87
N ASN A 16 6.12 6.96 -6.05
CA ASN A 16 5.05 7.82 -6.58
C ASN A 16 3.71 7.09 -6.75
N ARG A 17 3.73 5.78 -7.04
CA ARG A 17 2.51 4.98 -7.26
C ARG A 17 1.68 4.84 -5.99
N SER A 18 2.29 4.98 -4.82
CA SER A 18 1.61 4.86 -3.53
C SER A 18 0.91 6.16 -3.09
N ILE A 19 1.31 7.32 -3.61
CA ILE A 19 0.80 8.64 -3.19
C ILE A 19 -0.71 8.81 -3.41
N PRO A 20 -1.32 8.43 -4.56
CA PRO A 20 -2.76 8.55 -4.74
C PRO A 20 -3.58 7.76 -3.71
N TYR A 21 -3.09 6.59 -3.30
CA TYR A 21 -3.72 5.77 -2.26
C TYR A 21 -3.60 6.43 -0.88
N LEU A 22 -2.44 7.03 -0.56
CA LEU A 22 -2.26 7.83 0.65
C LEU A 22 -3.25 9.00 0.69
N ASN A 23 -3.44 9.70 -0.43
CA ASN A 23 -4.41 10.79 -0.53
C ASN A 23 -5.83 10.33 -0.20
N THR A 24 -6.24 9.18 -0.75
CA THR A 24 -7.56 8.61 -0.45
C THR A 24 -7.72 8.33 1.06
N LEU A 25 -6.67 7.82 1.72
CA LEU A 25 -6.72 7.58 3.17
C LEU A 25 -6.83 8.89 3.97
N ILE A 26 -6.05 9.91 3.60
CA ILE A 26 -6.07 11.23 4.27
C ILE A 26 -7.46 11.90 4.13
N GLU A 27 -8.13 11.73 2.99
CA GLU A 27 -9.47 12.27 2.77
C GLU A 27 -10.54 11.57 3.61
N ASN A 28 -10.31 10.33 4.05
CA ASN A 28 -11.31 9.48 4.72
C ASN A 28 -11.04 9.24 6.21
N TYR A 29 -9.84 9.54 6.71
CA TYR A 29 -9.48 9.35 8.11
C TYR A 29 -8.88 10.61 8.70
N ASP A 30 -9.31 10.98 9.91
CA ASP A 30 -8.87 12.20 10.60
C ASP A 30 -7.36 12.22 10.91
N SER A 31 -6.74 11.04 11.07
CA SER A 31 -5.30 10.95 11.32
C SER A 31 -4.68 9.69 10.73
N ILE A 32 -3.67 9.90 9.90
CA ILE A 32 -2.86 8.87 9.27
C ILE A 32 -1.41 9.05 9.69
N LYS A 33 -0.77 7.99 10.15
CA LYS A 33 0.67 7.94 10.35
C LYS A 33 1.35 7.31 9.14
N VAL A 34 2.28 8.04 8.53
CA VAL A 34 2.98 7.57 7.33
C VAL A 34 4.32 6.94 7.71
N VAL A 35 4.55 5.77 7.16
CA VAL A 35 5.82 5.04 7.31
C VAL A 35 6.41 4.80 5.93
N THR A 36 7.66 5.18 5.75
CA THR A 36 8.37 5.04 4.49
C THR A 36 9.72 4.37 4.67
N THR A 37 10.41 4.05 3.57
CA THR A 37 11.77 3.49 3.62
C THR A 37 12.80 4.59 3.77
N GLU A 38 13.93 4.29 4.42
CA GLU A 38 15.07 5.21 4.45
C GLU A 38 15.53 5.60 3.03
N PRO A 39 16.04 6.83 2.87
CA PRO A 39 16.63 7.27 1.61
C PRO A 39 17.74 6.33 1.17
N ARG A 40 17.76 5.97 -0.11
CA ARG A 40 18.77 5.08 -0.68
C ARG A 40 19.80 5.87 -1.48
N ASN A 41 21.07 5.44 -1.39
CA ASN A 41 22.10 5.94 -2.29
C ASN A 41 21.79 5.47 -3.72
N THR A 42 21.50 6.40 -4.61
CA THR A 42 21.21 6.10 -6.02
C THR A 42 22.33 6.58 -6.94
N GLY A 43 22.71 5.72 -7.89
CA GLY A 43 23.60 6.03 -8.98
C GLY A 43 25.10 6.12 -8.61
N ARG A 44 25.95 6.30 -9.64
CA ARG A 44 27.42 6.34 -9.55
C ARG A 44 27.95 7.57 -8.78
N GLY A 45 27.11 8.54 -8.44
CA GLY A 45 27.47 9.80 -7.76
C GLY A 45 27.14 9.87 -6.28
N ARG A 46 26.62 8.81 -5.63
CA ARG A 46 26.25 8.75 -4.20
C ARG A 46 25.36 9.91 -3.71
N LYS A 47 24.49 10.45 -4.55
CA LYS A 47 23.47 11.40 -4.08
C LYS A 47 22.43 10.62 -3.29
N ILE A 48 22.21 11.01 -2.05
CA ILE A 48 21.08 10.55 -1.24
C ILE A 48 19.86 11.28 -1.81
N LEU A 49 18.92 10.51 -2.36
CA LEU A 49 17.62 11.03 -2.76
C LEU A 49 16.58 10.52 -1.77
N ASN A 50 15.78 11.43 -1.26
CA ASN A 50 14.60 11.07 -0.52
C ASN A 50 13.67 10.24 -1.43
N ASN A 51 12.88 9.37 -0.82
CA ASN A 51 11.84 8.71 -1.61
C ASN A 51 10.64 9.66 -1.83
N PRO A 52 9.83 9.43 -2.88
CA PRO A 52 8.71 10.31 -3.21
C PRO A 52 7.70 10.52 -2.09
N VAL A 53 7.45 9.50 -1.27
CA VAL A 53 6.51 9.60 -0.14
C VAL A 53 7.06 10.53 0.94
N GLU A 54 8.37 10.48 1.22
CA GLU A 54 8.99 11.41 2.16
C GLU A 54 8.88 12.87 1.68
N ASP A 55 9.18 13.11 0.39
CA ASP A 55 9.05 14.45 -0.20
C ASP A 55 7.60 14.94 -0.20
N TYR A 56 6.65 14.05 -0.48
CA TYR A 56 5.23 14.34 -0.39
C TYR A 56 4.81 14.72 1.03
N CYS A 57 5.20 13.94 2.03
CA CYS A 57 4.88 14.22 3.44
C CYS A 57 5.44 15.57 3.89
N ARG A 58 6.69 15.87 3.52
CA ARG A 58 7.33 17.16 3.82
C ARG A 58 6.56 18.33 3.21
N SER A 59 6.12 18.20 1.96
CA SER A 59 5.39 19.25 1.24
C SER A 59 3.98 19.48 1.77
N ASN A 60 3.38 18.49 2.43
CA ASN A 60 2.02 18.53 2.96
C ASN A 60 1.94 18.60 4.49
N ASN A 61 3.08 18.82 5.18
CA ASN A 61 3.18 18.85 6.65
C ASN A 61 2.63 17.59 7.34
N LEU A 62 2.83 16.42 6.74
CA LEU A 62 2.46 15.12 7.30
C LEU A 62 3.62 14.54 8.10
N GLU A 63 3.31 13.94 9.25
CA GLU A 63 4.30 13.17 10.00
C GLU A 63 4.68 11.91 9.22
N CYS A 64 5.99 11.74 8.99
CA CYS A 64 6.54 10.60 8.28
C CYS A 64 7.72 10.01 9.06
N THR A 65 7.71 8.71 9.24
CA THR A 65 8.79 8.00 9.94
C THR A 65 9.38 6.90 9.07
N TYR A 66 10.65 6.55 9.31
CA TYR A 66 11.27 5.43 8.61
C TYR A 66 10.90 4.11 9.25
N PHE A 67 10.71 3.12 8.38
CA PHE A 67 10.38 1.77 8.75
C PHE A 67 11.54 1.03 9.39
N SER A 68 11.23 0.27 10.45
CA SER A 68 12.12 -0.76 10.98
C SER A 68 11.29 -1.95 11.47
N ASN A 69 11.73 -3.16 11.17
CA ASN A 69 11.12 -4.40 11.70
C ASN A 69 11.21 -4.53 13.22
N THR A 70 12.07 -3.74 13.86
CA THR A 70 12.22 -3.73 15.32
C THR A 70 11.39 -2.65 16.02
N LYS A 71 10.80 -1.73 15.25
CA LYS A 71 9.94 -0.68 15.79
C LYS A 71 8.56 -1.22 16.12
N TYR A 72 8.01 -0.81 17.25
CA TYR A 72 6.64 -1.12 17.65
C TYR A 72 5.72 0.04 17.27
N TYR A 73 4.53 -0.30 16.83
CA TYR A 73 3.46 0.61 16.48
C TYR A 73 2.22 0.23 17.31
N ASP A 74 2.33 0.36 18.65
CA ASP A 74 1.32 -0.14 19.60
C ASP A 74 -0.04 0.55 19.46
N ASP A 75 -0.06 1.73 18.85
CA ASP A 75 -1.26 2.51 18.55
C ASP A 75 -1.82 2.26 17.13
N MET A 76 -1.34 1.22 16.43
CA MET A 76 -1.84 0.89 15.10
C MET A 76 -3.15 0.10 15.19
N ASP A 77 -4.23 0.67 14.64
CA ASP A 77 -5.48 -0.02 14.40
C ASP A 77 -5.33 -1.00 13.22
N PHE A 78 -4.97 -0.46 12.07
CA PHE A 78 -4.53 -1.24 10.91
C PHE A 78 -3.55 -0.45 10.03
N GLY A 79 -2.85 -1.17 9.18
CA GLY A 79 -1.91 -0.61 8.20
C GLY A 79 -2.29 -0.93 6.78
N ILE A 80 -2.10 0.03 5.87
CA ILE A 80 -2.23 -0.18 4.41
C ILE A 80 -0.87 0.00 3.77
N CYS A 81 -0.47 -0.99 2.99
CA CYS A 81 0.80 -1.05 2.28
C CYS A 81 0.57 -0.94 0.77
N VAL A 82 1.27 -0.03 0.10
CA VAL A 82 1.25 0.11 -1.37
C VAL A 82 2.64 0.46 -1.85
N SER A 83 3.21 -0.33 -2.77
CA SER A 83 4.53 -0.06 -3.38
C SER A 83 5.59 0.38 -2.35
N PHE A 84 5.74 -0.41 -1.29
CA PHE A 84 6.54 -0.02 -0.13
C PHE A 84 8.03 -0.33 -0.28
N GLY A 85 8.37 -1.42 -0.99
CA GLY A 85 9.76 -1.79 -1.26
C GLY A 85 10.57 -2.30 -0.07
N SER A 86 9.91 -2.63 1.05
CA SER A 86 10.49 -3.33 2.21
C SER A 86 9.66 -4.56 2.56
N ILE A 87 10.32 -5.52 3.20
CA ILE A 87 9.68 -6.77 3.63
C ILE A 87 9.44 -6.69 5.14
N PHE A 88 8.23 -6.98 5.57
CA PHE A 88 7.89 -7.15 6.98
C PHE A 88 8.41 -8.50 7.46
N SER A 89 9.11 -8.50 8.59
CA SER A 89 9.54 -9.76 9.22
C SER A 89 8.36 -10.49 9.84
N ASN A 90 8.48 -11.81 10.01
CA ASN A 90 7.45 -12.61 10.67
C ASN A 90 7.14 -12.10 12.09
N ASP A 91 8.15 -11.73 12.86
CA ASP A 91 7.97 -11.18 14.21
C ASP A 91 7.21 -9.86 14.21
N PHE A 92 7.43 -9.04 13.18
CA PHE A 92 6.68 -7.79 12.98
C PHE A 92 5.22 -8.07 12.68
N LEU A 93 4.92 -9.00 11.76
CA LEU A 93 3.56 -9.36 11.38
C LEU A 93 2.76 -10.03 12.50
N ILE A 94 3.43 -10.80 13.37
CA ILE A 94 2.79 -11.38 14.57
C ILE A 94 2.32 -10.28 15.52
N LYS A 95 3.10 -9.21 15.66
CA LYS A 95 2.77 -8.08 16.53
C LYS A 95 1.75 -7.11 15.90
N HIS A 96 1.75 -7.01 14.59
CA HIS A 96 0.89 -6.12 13.81
C HIS A 96 0.10 -6.93 12.78
N PRO A 97 -0.88 -7.74 13.23
CA PRO A 97 -1.57 -8.69 12.35
C PRO A 97 -2.56 -8.04 11.39
N SER A 98 -2.86 -6.75 11.53
CA SER A 98 -3.84 -6.03 10.72
C SER A 98 -3.15 -5.13 9.67
N ILE A 99 -2.21 -5.69 8.90
CA ILE A 99 -1.60 -4.98 7.77
C ILE A 99 -2.10 -5.59 6.47
N PHE A 100 -2.59 -4.73 5.59
CA PHE A 100 -3.12 -5.08 4.28
C PHE A 100 -2.25 -4.50 3.18
N ASN A 101 -2.03 -5.27 2.11
CA ASN A 101 -1.36 -4.77 0.90
C ASN A 101 -2.39 -4.54 -0.20
N ILE A 102 -2.25 -3.44 -0.92
CA ILE A 102 -2.94 -3.21 -2.18
C ILE A 102 -2.00 -3.65 -3.30
N HIS A 103 -2.27 -4.82 -3.86
CA HIS A 103 -1.53 -5.39 -4.97
C HIS A 103 -2.25 -5.09 -6.28
N LEU A 104 -1.53 -4.58 -7.25
CA LEU A 104 -2.13 -4.06 -8.50
C LEU A 104 -2.32 -5.17 -9.54
N SER A 105 -2.88 -6.28 -9.09
CA SER A 105 -3.38 -7.37 -9.93
C SER A 105 -4.57 -8.07 -9.28
N ILE A 106 -5.21 -8.94 -10.05
CA ILE A 106 -6.28 -9.82 -9.59
C ILE A 106 -5.62 -11.12 -9.10
N LEU A 107 -5.33 -11.19 -7.79
CA LEU A 107 -4.74 -12.38 -7.19
C LEU A 107 -5.70 -13.60 -7.31
N PRO A 108 -5.15 -14.81 -7.45
CA PRO A 108 -3.74 -15.21 -7.29
C PRO A 108 -2.87 -15.03 -8.55
N ASN A 109 -3.36 -14.33 -9.57
CA ASN A 109 -2.59 -14.09 -10.78
C ASN A 109 -1.59 -12.94 -10.60
N LEU A 110 -0.45 -13.00 -11.30
CA LEU A 110 0.56 -11.95 -11.36
C LEU A 110 1.08 -11.51 -9.98
N VAL A 111 1.45 -12.46 -9.14
CA VAL A 111 2.20 -12.21 -7.91
C VAL A 111 3.55 -11.55 -8.21
N GLY A 112 4.04 -10.71 -7.30
CA GLY A 112 5.36 -10.09 -7.42
C GLY A 112 5.32 -8.60 -7.81
N PRO A 113 6.48 -8.00 -8.17
CA PRO A 113 6.68 -6.54 -8.10
C PRO A 113 6.13 -5.73 -9.30
N SER A 114 5.78 -6.35 -10.42
CA SER A 114 5.45 -5.64 -11.67
C SER A 114 4.20 -6.19 -12.38
N PRO A 115 3.06 -6.32 -11.68
CA PRO A 115 1.85 -6.91 -12.27
C PRO A 115 1.29 -6.06 -13.41
N VAL A 116 1.26 -4.74 -13.28
CA VAL A 116 0.72 -3.82 -14.31
C VAL A 116 1.53 -3.93 -15.60
N GLU A 117 2.86 -3.86 -15.51
CA GLU A 117 3.74 -4.00 -16.66
C GLU A 117 3.59 -5.37 -17.35
N THR A 118 3.41 -6.42 -16.55
CA THR A 118 3.20 -7.77 -17.08
C THR A 118 1.88 -7.88 -17.83
N THR A 119 0.79 -7.33 -17.30
CA THR A 119 -0.52 -7.26 -17.97
C THR A 119 -0.41 -6.53 -19.31
N ILE A 120 0.27 -5.37 -19.33
CA ILE A 120 0.48 -4.59 -20.55
C ILE A 120 1.28 -5.40 -21.59
N LEU A 121 2.37 -6.06 -21.19
CA LEU A 121 3.21 -6.86 -22.07
C LEU A 121 2.48 -8.08 -22.64
N ASN A 122 1.53 -8.63 -21.92
CA ASN A 122 0.66 -9.71 -22.39
C ASN A 122 -0.38 -9.22 -23.41
N GLY A 123 -0.60 -7.92 -23.54
CA GLY A 123 -1.64 -7.33 -24.38
C GLY A 123 -3.05 -7.41 -23.78
N ASP A 124 -3.14 -7.69 -22.49
CA ASP A 124 -4.42 -7.75 -21.76
C ASP A 124 -4.94 -6.33 -21.49
N THR A 125 -6.26 -6.18 -21.45
CA THR A 125 -6.94 -4.92 -21.09
C THR A 125 -7.60 -4.98 -19.71
N LEU A 126 -7.74 -6.17 -19.13
CA LEU A 126 -8.34 -6.37 -17.83
C LEU A 126 -7.28 -6.18 -16.74
N PHE A 127 -7.38 -5.06 -16.04
CA PHE A 127 -6.56 -4.71 -14.89
C PHE A 127 -7.37 -4.84 -13.60
N GLY A 128 -6.71 -4.71 -12.46
CA GLY A 128 -7.40 -4.71 -11.19
C GLY A 128 -6.42 -4.57 -10.03
N TYR A 129 -7.00 -4.57 -8.84
CA TYR A 129 -6.23 -4.63 -7.60
C TYR A 129 -6.88 -5.56 -6.60
N THR A 130 -6.05 -6.13 -5.76
CA THR A 130 -6.47 -7.00 -4.66
C THR A 130 -5.95 -6.42 -3.35
N ILE A 131 -6.84 -6.24 -2.40
CA ILE A 131 -6.47 -5.90 -1.02
C ILE A 131 -6.46 -7.20 -0.24
N PHE A 132 -5.33 -7.55 0.31
CA PHE A 132 -5.15 -8.78 1.07
C PHE A 132 -4.35 -8.52 2.34
N LYS A 133 -4.56 -9.35 3.35
CA LYS A 133 -3.81 -9.31 4.59
C LYS A 133 -2.40 -9.85 4.37
N ILE A 134 -1.38 -9.09 4.78
CA ILE A 134 0.00 -9.53 4.65
C ILE A 134 0.29 -10.67 5.63
N ILE A 135 0.90 -11.72 5.09
CA ILE A 135 1.45 -12.85 5.83
C ILE A 135 2.92 -13.07 5.45
N ASN A 136 3.57 -14.06 6.06
CA ASN A 136 4.98 -14.36 5.79
C ASN A 136 5.27 -14.88 4.36
N GLU A 137 4.24 -15.18 3.58
CA GLU A 137 4.37 -15.55 2.17
C GLU A 137 3.97 -14.39 1.27
N VAL A 138 4.84 -14.09 0.27
CA VAL A 138 4.63 -12.95 -0.62
C VAL A 138 3.35 -13.12 -1.43
N ASP A 139 2.48 -12.11 -1.36
CA ASP A 139 1.22 -11.97 -2.08
C ASP A 139 0.24 -13.17 -1.95
N LYS A 140 0.33 -13.95 -0.86
CA LYS A 140 -0.50 -15.15 -0.62
C LYS A 140 -1.43 -15.04 0.59
N GLY A 141 -1.53 -13.88 1.20
CA GLY A 141 -2.42 -13.70 2.32
C GLY A 141 -3.90 -13.70 1.93
N PRO A 142 -4.80 -13.94 2.89
CA PRO A 142 -6.23 -13.99 2.61
C PRO A 142 -6.75 -12.64 2.11
N ILE A 143 -7.66 -12.70 1.13
CA ILE A 143 -8.19 -11.55 0.40
C ILE A 143 -9.30 -10.88 1.19
N LEU A 144 -9.20 -9.56 1.30
CA LEU A 144 -10.23 -8.69 1.82
C LEU A 144 -11.17 -8.19 0.72
N PHE A 145 -10.60 -7.70 -0.38
CA PHE A 145 -11.33 -7.06 -1.47
C PHE A 145 -10.60 -7.25 -2.79
N THR A 146 -11.34 -7.40 -3.87
CA THR A 146 -10.79 -7.42 -5.23
C THR A 146 -11.72 -6.61 -6.13
N ASN A 147 -11.15 -5.75 -6.95
CA ASN A 147 -11.86 -5.10 -8.04
C ASN A 147 -11.09 -5.23 -9.35
N GLN A 148 -11.83 -5.19 -10.46
CA GLN A 148 -11.25 -5.27 -11.80
C GLN A 148 -11.91 -4.24 -12.71
N ILE A 149 -11.09 -3.64 -13.59
CA ILE A 149 -11.50 -2.63 -14.54
C ILE A 149 -10.91 -2.95 -15.91
N ASP A 150 -11.64 -2.61 -16.97
CA ASP A 150 -11.18 -2.76 -18.34
C ASP A 150 -10.57 -1.43 -18.81
N ILE A 151 -9.24 -1.44 -19.09
CA ILE A 151 -8.47 -0.25 -19.48
C ILE A 151 -7.95 -0.45 -20.90
N VAL A 152 -8.57 0.23 -21.85
CA VAL A 152 -8.20 0.13 -23.27
C VAL A 152 -6.91 0.90 -23.59
N ASN A 153 -6.71 2.06 -22.97
CA ASN A 153 -5.50 2.88 -23.14
C ASN A 153 -4.46 2.50 -22.10
N ASN A 154 -3.70 1.45 -22.36
CA ASN A 154 -2.85 0.76 -21.41
C ASN A 154 -1.39 1.25 -21.33
N TYR A 155 -1.12 2.54 -21.47
CA TYR A 155 0.16 3.08 -21.02
C TYR A 155 0.25 2.96 -19.49
N SER A 156 1.39 2.53 -18.97
CA SER A 156 1.54 2.21 -17.55
C SER A 156 1.14 3.36 -16.63
N SER A 157 1.51 4.61 -16.96
CA SER A 157 1.10 5.79 -16.19
C SER A 157 -0.42 5.97 -16.12
N ASN A 158 -1.13 5.71 -17.23
CA ASN A 158 -2.58 5.79 -17.30
C ASN A 158 -3.23 4.68 -16.46
N VAL A 159 -2.71 3.46 -16.56
CA VAL A 159 -3.21 2.32 -15.78
C VAL A 159 -3.07 2.56 -14.27
N TYR A 160 -1.91 3.05 -13.82
CA TYR A 160 -1.72 3.39 -12.41
C TYR A 160 -2.68 4.47 -11.93
N GLN A 161 -2.96 5.47 -12.76
CA GLN A 161 -3.92 6.52 -12.43
C GLN A 161 -5.35 5.95 -12.33
N GLU A 162 -5.80 5.20 -13.34
CA GLU A 162 -7.15 4.63 -13.36
C GLU A 162 -7.38 3.65 -12.20
N LEU A 163 -6.38 2.82 -11.85
CA LEU A 163 -6.46 1.92 -10.69
C LEU A 163 -6.60 2.69 -9.37
N SER A 164 -5.88 3.80 -9.22
CA SER A 164 -5.97 4.61 -8.01
C SER A 164 -7.26 5.41 -7.92
N ASP A 165 -7.79 5.88 -9.06
CA ASP A 165 -9.08 6.56 -9.13
C ASP A 165 -10.23 5.60 -8.82
N ASP A 166 -10.18 4.40 -9.36
CA ASP A 166 -11.14 3.34 -9.05
C ASP A 166 -11.10 2.93 -7.57
N PHE A 167 -9.89 2.80 -6.99
CA PHE A 167 -9.75 2.57 -5.56
C PHE A 167 -10.42 3.67 -4.73
N LYS A 168 -10.21 4.94 -5.10
CA LYS A 168 -10.83 6.08 -4.43
C LYS A 168 -12.37 6.01 -4.49
N ILE A 169 -12.93 5.68 -5.66
CA ILE A 169 -14.38 5.55 -5.87
C ILE A 169 -14.95 4.43 -4.98
N ASN A 170 -14.27 3.31 -4.90
CA ASN A 170 -14.73 2.12 -4.17
C ASN A 170 -14.35 2.13 -2.69
N PHE A 171 -13.58 3.10 -2.21
CA PHE A 171 -12.98 3.08 -0.86
C PHE A 171 -14.01 2.87 0.25
N ASN A 172 -15.15 3.55 0.19
CA ASN A 172 -16.21 3.45 1.19
C ASN A 172 -16.94 2.09 1.21
N SER A 173 -16.73 1.25 0.19
CA SER A 173 -17.25 -0.12 0.16
C SER A 173 -16.31 -1.15 0.77
N ILE A 174 -15.07 -0.75 1.13
CA ILE A 174 -14.05 -1.61 1.69
C ILE A 174 -14.14 -1.58 3.22
N ASP A 175 -14.58 -2.68 3.81
CA ASP A 175 -14.61 -2.84 5.26
C ASP A 175 -13.39 -3.64 5.74
N PHE A 176 -12.42 -2.95 6.33
CA PHE A 176 -11.19 -3.56 6.85
C PHE A 176 -11.39 -4.49 8.06
N ASN A 177 -12.61 -4.55 8.61
CA ASN A 177 -13.00 -5.47 9.67
C ASN A 177 -13.80 -6.68 9.16
N SER A 178 -14.07 -6.76 7.86
CA SER A 178 -14.85 -7.85 7.29
C SER A 178 -14.07 -9.18 7.26
N SER A 179 -14.79 -10.28 7.05
CA SER A 179 -14.17 -11.60 6.93
C SER A 179 -13.32 -11.72 5.68
N LEU A 180 -12.14 -12.31 5.84
CA LEU A 180 -11.18 -12.56 4.76
C LEU A 180 -11.52 -13.86 4.02
N LYS A 181 -11.17 -13.92 2.74
CA LYS A 181 -11.33 -15.12 1.88
C LYS A 181 -9.96 -15.69 1.55
N ASP A 182 -9.83 -16.99 1.60
CA ASP A 182 -8.61 -17.66 1.13
C ASP A 182 -8.42 -17.44 -0.38
N GLN A 183 -7.14 -17.40 -0.80
CA GLN A 183 -6.78 -17.27 -2.22
C GLN A 183 -6.97 -18.59 -2.97
#